data_56b4bab0561f9f7863ce9b21970e111e
#
_entry.id   56b4bab0561f9f7863ce9b21970e111e
#
_cell.length_a   1.000
_cell.length_b   1.000
_cell.length_c   1.000
_cell.angle_alpha   90.00
_cell.angle_beta   90.00
_cell.angle_gamma   90.00
#
_symmetry.space_group_name_H-M   'P 1'
#
loop_
_entity.id
_entity.type
_entity.pdbx_description
1 polymer ?
#
loop_
_entity_poly.entity_id
_entity_poly.type
_entity_poly.pdbx_seq_one_letter_code
_entity_poly.pdbx_strand_id
1 'polypeptide(L)'
;ALVLASDTWHQGVVGIVASRLSEKYACPSFMIHLNGTVGKGSCRSWGGFNLFAALERCSDLLLDFGGHELAAGFTIDVANIPAFRQRMNQLVREYQGGGAPEVCLEIDAALTCPSRVTLTEVEALGMLEPYGAGNARPLFCLMGATLERLQSVGQNRHLKLRLSKGSSQFDGIFFSVSPDTCPVAAGSRVDAAFYLQINEFRGNRTVQLQMVDIRPSLTVSTREDECLHLLERCLRGDRLLPKEAGHLLPSRSQCVQLWRALEHTVPPEGLTACYLPLLRELSARLEGADPFLRTAFCLEVFRERQLLTLRQEGDTISITLTGQGTTELF
;
A
#
# COMPACT_ATOMS: atom_id res chain seq x y z
N ALA A 1 -20.40 1.71 4.09
CA ALA A 1 -20.26 2.45 5.34
C ALA A 1 -19.88 1.53 6.49
N LEU A 2 -19.14 2.06 7.47
CA LEU A 2 -18.91 1.43 8.76
C LEU A 2 -19.93 1.99 9.77
N VAL A 3 -20.80 1.16 10.31
CA VAL A 3 -21.73 1.53 11.37
C VAL A 3 -21.49 0.62 12.57
N LEU A 4 -20.82 1.15 13.59
CA LEU A 4 -20.36 0.42 14.76
C LEU A 4 -20.95 1.01 16.03
N ALA A 5 -21.32 0.14 17.00
CA ALA A 5 -21.94 0.57 18.25
C ALA A 5 -21.38 -0.25 19.43
N SER A 6 -21.13 0.44 20.56
CA SER A 6 -20.71 -0.19 21.82
C SER A 6 -21.03 0.72 23.01
N ASP A 7 -21.30 0.10 24.14
CA ASP A 7 -21.48 0.74 25.45
C ASP A 7 -20.12 1.03 26.15
N THR A 8 -19.06 0.32 25.73
CA THR A 8 -17.71 0.46 26.30
C THR A 8 -16.96 1.69 25.79
N TRP A 9 -17.44 2.33 24.74
CA TRP A 9 -16.74 3.48 24.12
C TRP A 9 -17.07 4.78 24.83
N HIS A 10 -16.09 5.65 24.97
CA HIS A 10 -16.30 6.95 25.54
C HIS A 10 -16.87 7.93 24.49
N GLN A 11 -18.01 8.58 24.80
CA GLN A 11 -18.68 9.48 23.89
C GLN A 11 -17.79 10.61 23.33
N GLY A 12 -16.85 11.14 24.12
CA GLY A 12 -15.93 12.21 23.74
C GLY A 12 -14.88 11.83 22.69
N VAL A 13 -14.66 10.52 22.42
CA VAL A 13 -13.64 10.07 21.47
C VAL A 13 -14.21 9.43 20.21
N VAL A 14 -15.48 9.08 20.17
CA VAL A 14 -16.11 8.40 19.01
C VAL A 14 -15.94 9.19 17.71
N GLY A 15 -15.95 10.53 17.77
CA GLY A 15 -15.75 11.38 16.60
C GLY A 15 -14.33 11.30 16.04
N ILE A 16 -13.32 11.22 16.90
CA ILE A 16 -11.91 11.07 16.48
C ILE A 16 -11.71 9.68 15.87
N VAL A 17 -12.29 8.66 16.48
CA VAL A 17 -12.22 7.27 15.96
C VAL A 17 -12.95 7.17 14.61
N ALA A 18 -14.12 7.81 14.46
CA ALA A 18 -14.83 7.85 13.17
C ALA A 18 -13.96 8.45 12.06
N SER A 19 -13.22 9.55 12.32
CA SER A 19 -12.29 10.13 11.34
C SER A 19 -11.21 9.12 10.92
N ARG A 20 -10.54 8.49 11.88
CA ARG A 20 -9.50 7.49 11.60
C ARG A 20 -10.01 6.27 10.85
N LEU A 21 -11.24 5.83 11.14
CA LEU A 21 -11.84 4.70 10.44
C LEU A 21 -12.24 5.07 9.01
N SER A 22 -12.79 6.29 8.80
CA SER A 22 -13.13 6.73 7.44
C SER A 22 -11.89 6.85 6.55
N GLU A 23 -10.78 7.36 7.08
CA GLU A 23 -9.49 7.41 6.38
C GLU A 23 -8.93 6.02 6.10
N LYS A 24 -8.89 5.14 7.12
CA LYS A 24 -8.29 3.82 7.00
C LYS A 24 -9.03 2.90 6.02
N TYR A 25 -10.36 2.98 5.99
CA TYR A 25 -11.20 2.08 5.19
C TYR A 25 -11.84 2.74 3.97
N ALA A 26 -11.48 4.00 3.68
CA ALA A 26 -12.00 4.78 2.55
C ALA A 26 -13.53 4.73 2.44
N CYS A 27 -14.23 4.86 3.57
CA CYS A 27 -15.68 4.83 3.58
C CYS A 27 -16.28 5.67 4.71
N PRO A 28 -17.50 6.20 4.56
CA PRO A 28 -18.17 6.91 5.63
C PRO A 28 -18.32 6.05 6.88
N SER A 29 -17.97 6.61 8.05
CA SER A 29 -17.92 5.90 9.33
C SER A 29 -18.86 6.54 10.36
N PHE A 30 -19.67 5.71 11.00
CA PHE A 30 -20.68 6.05 12.00
C PHE A 30 -20.37 5.28 13.28
N MET A 31 -19.90 6.00 14.31
CA MET A 31 -19.54 5.43 15.61
C MET A 31 -20.59 5.80 16.64
N ILE A 32 -21.20 4.82 17.30
CA ILE A 32 -22.31 4.99 18.21
C ILE A 32 -21.92 4.56 19.62
N HIS A 33 -21.91 5.47 20.57
CA HIS A 33 -21.85 5.15 21.99
C HIS A 33 -23.24 4.80 22.50
N LEU A 34 -23.40 3.63 23.12
CA LEU A 34 -24.65 3.15 23.66
C LEU A 34 -24.78 3.58 25.13
N ASN A 35 -25.97 4.13 25.49
CA ASN A 35 -26.34 4.43 26.86
C ASN A 35 -27.79 3.97 27.11
N GLY A 36 -27.94 2.77 27.67
CA GLY A 36 -29.25 2.15 27.83
C GLY A 36 -29.92 1.87 26.49
N THR A 37 -31.09 2.41 26.27
CA THR A 37 -31.89 2.23 25.04
C THR A 37 -31.57 3.26 23.95
N VAL A 38 -30.68 4.22 24.21
CA VAL A 38 -30.35 5.31 23.30
C VAL A 38 -28.87 5.27 22.94
N GLY A 39 -28.58 5.44 21.66
CA GLY A 39 -27.24 5.59 21.12
C GLY A 39 -26.95 7.03 20.69
N LYS A 40 -25.78 7.58 21.05
CA LYS A 40 -25.29 8.85 20.53
C LYS A 40 -24.18 8.58 19.52
N GLY A 41 -24.42 8.97 18.27
CA GLY A 41 -23.52 8.75 17.15
C GLY A 41 -22.73 9.98 16.75
N SER A 42 -21.52 9.75 16.30
CA SER A 42 -20.70 10.71 15.55
C SER A 42 -20.25 10.08 14.26
N CYS A 43 -20.34 10.81 13.16
CA CYS A 43 -19.99 10.29 11.84
C CYS A 43 -19.03 11.22 11.10
N ARG A 44 -18.28 10.61 10.20
CA ARG A 44 -17.31 11.26 9.31
C ARG A 44 -17.50 10.77 7.90
N SER A 45 -17.40 11.69 6.96
CA SER A 45 -17.50 11.42 5.54
C SER A 45 -16.19 10.85 4.96
N TRP A 46 -16.32 10.30 3.78
CA TRP A 46 -15.23 9.94 2.89
C TRP A 46 -15.66 10.17 1.43
N GLY A 47 -14.72 10.62 0.59
CA GLY A 47 -14.94 10.76 -0.86
C GLY A 47 -16.06 11.72 -1.24
N GLY A 48 -16.37 12.73 -0.42
CA GLY A 48 -17.40 13.70 -0.72
C GLY A 48 -18.84 13.23 -0.42
N PHE A 49 -19.03 12.07 0.23
CA PHE A 49 -20.37 11.60 0.62
C PHE A 49 -21.03 12.59 1.60
N ASN A 50 -22.17 13.13 1.23
CA ASN A 50 -22.91 14.11 2.06
C ASN A 50 -23.61 13.41 3.22
N LEU A 51 -23.03 13.52 4.44
CA LEU A 51 -23.56 12.89 5.65
C LEU A 51 -24.89 13.50 6.06
N PHE A 52 -25.06 14.83 5.96
CA PHE A 52 -26.27 15.48 6.39
C PHE A 52 -27.48 15.02 5.56
N ALA A 53 -27.35 15.01 4.23
CA ALA A 53 -28.38 14.50 3.34
C ALA A 53 -28.69 13.01 3.57
N ALA A 54 -27.66 12.20 3.91
CA ALA A 54 -27.86 10.80 4.24
C ALA A 54 -28.60 10.59 5.57
N LEU A 55 -28.30 11.38 6.60
CA LEU A 55 -29.03 11.34 7.87
C LEU A 55 -30.47 11.82 7.70
N GLU A 56 -30.73 12.84 6.89
CA GLU A 56 -32.05 13.30 6.54
C GLU A 56 -32.91 12.17 5.91
N ARG A 57 -32.33 11.37 5.01
CA ARG A 57 -32.98 10.18 4.42
C ARG A 57 -33.19 9.03 5.42
N CYS A 58 -32.64 9.15 6.63
CA CYS A 58 -32.84 8.20 7.74
C CYS A 58 -33.57 8.81 8.92
N SER A 59 -34.18 10.01 8.75
CA SER A 59 -34.82 10.77 9.85
C SER A 59 -35.88 9.98 10.61
N ASP A 60 -36.61 9.08 9.95
CA ASP A 60 -37.60 8.18 10.54
C ASP A 60 -36.99 7.14 11.53
N LEU A 61 -35.70 6.90 11.49
CA LEU A 61 -34.98 6.00 12.37
C LEU A 61 -34.25 6.73 13.50
N LEU A 62 -34.12 8.06 13.41
CA LEU A 62 -33.35 8.89 14.31
C LEU A 62 -34.22 9.65 15.27
N LEU A 63 -33.74 9.88 16.49
CA LEU A 63 -34.38 10.74 17.46
C LEU A 63 -34.01 12.21 17.26
N ASP A 64 -32.77 12.46 16.83
CA ASP A 64 -32.19 13.77 16.53
C ASP A 64 -30.95 13.63 15.67
N PHE A 65 -30.65 14.63 14.83
CA PHE A 65 -29.40 14.67 14.07
C PHE A 65 -29.06 16.12 13.68
N GLY A 66 -27.76 16.36 13.46
CA GLY A 66 -27.28 17.68 13.03
C GLY A 66 -25.80 17.64 12.64
N GLY A 67 -25.38 18.69 11.95
CA GLY A 67 -23.99 18.82 11.50
C GLY A 67 -23.88 19.34 10.07
N HIS A 68 -22.83 18.93 9.38
CA HIS A 68 -22.49 19.34 8.04
C HIS A 68 -22.24 18.13 7.12
N GLU A 69 -21.92 18.39 5.85
CA GLU A 69 -21.69 17.34 4.85
C GLU A 69 -20.57 16.38 5.23
N LEU A 70 -19.50 16.86 5.87
CA LEU A 70 -18.30 16.08 6.16
C LEU A 70 -18.25 15.51 7.58
N ALA A 71 -19.03 16.11 8.51
CA ALA A 71 -19.07 15.69 9.91
C ALA A 71 -20.42 15.99 10.51
N ALA A 72 -21.05 15.00 11.14
CA ALA A 72 -22.35 15.14 11.77
C ALA A 72 -22.45 14.28 13.03
N GLY A 73 -23.47 14.58 13.84
CA GLY A 73 -23.87 13.81 15.01
C GLY A 73 -25.33 13.41 14.91
N PHE A 74 -25.72 12.35 15.63
CA PHE A 74 -27.08 11.89 15.68
C PHE A 74 -27.38 11.13 16.97
N THR A 75 -28.67 11.04 17.28
CA THR A 75 -29.20 10.23 18.40
C THR A 75 -30.16 9.21 17.82
N ILE A 76 -30.07 7.95 18.25
CA ILE A 76 -30.84 6.83 17.70
C ILE A 76 -31.32 5.90 18.82
N ASP A 77 -32.49 5.35 18.66
CA ASP A 77 -32.91 4.21 19.49
C ASP A 77 -32.09 2.97 19.12
N VAL A 78 -31.59 2.23 20.14
CA VAL A 78 -30.76 1.03 19.94
C VAL A 78 -31.45 0.01 19.03
N ALA A 79 -32.80 -0.10 19.13
CA ALA A 79 -33.59 -1.00 18.29
C ALA A 79 -33.51 -0.66 16.80
N ASN A 80 -33.28 0.62 16.44
CA ASN A 80 -33.22 1.08 15.07
C ASN A 80 -31.83 0.93 14.43
N ILE A 81 -30.77 0.63 15.20
CA ILE A 81 -29.40 0.52 14.67
C ILE A 81 -29.26 -0.47 13.50
N PRO A 82 -29.87 -1.67 13.54
CA PRO A 82 -29.79 -2.60 12.41
C PRO A 82 -30.38 -2.02 11.12
N ALA A 83 -31.56 -1.40 11.20
CA ALA A 83 -32.23 -0.77 10.05
C ALA A 83 -31.42 0.44 9.52
N PHE A 84 -30.90 1.27 10.43
CA PHE A 84 -30.02 2.38 10.09
C PHE A 84 -28.75 1.91 9.36
N ARG A 85 -28.10 0.86 9.87
CA ARG A 85 -26.91 0.26 9.22
C ARG A 85 -27.22 -0.22 7.81
N GLN A 86 -28.33 -0.89 7.62
CA GLN A 86 -28.74 -1.39 6.30
C GLN A 86 -28.99 -0.24 5.33
N ARG A 87 -29.74 0.79 5.74
CA ARG A 87 -30.07 1.95 4.92
C ARG A 87 -28.81 2.77 4.56
N MET A 88 -27.94 3.02 5.53
CA MET A 88 -26.66 3.73 5.27
C MET A 88 -25.76 2.97 4.30
N ASN A 89 -25.66 1.66 4.42
CA ASN A 89 -24.89 0.86 3.46
C ASN A 89 -25.48 0.90 2.05
N GLN A 90 -26.81 0.96 1.93
CA GLN A 90 -27.46 1.14 0.64
C GLN A 90 -27.15 2.53 0.04
N LEU A 91 -27.28 3.61 0.82
CA LEU A 91 -27.01 4.97 0.39
C LEU A 91 -25.58 5.16 -0.09
N VAL A 92 -24.61 4.58 0.63
CA VAL A 92 -23.19 4.63 0.23
C VAL A 92 -22.93 3.84 -1.05
N ARG A 93 -23.56 2.66 -1.23
CA ARG A 93 -23.46 1.90 -2.49
C ARG A 93 -24.04 2.66 -3.67
N GLU A 94 -25.20 3.29 -3.50
CA GLU A 94 -25.82 4.14 -4.52
C GLU A 94 -24.88 5.29 -4.92
N TYR A 95 -24.25 5.93 -3.94
CA TYR A 95 -23.31 7.03 -4.16
C TYR A 95 -22.04 6.57 -4.91
N GLN A 96 -21.49 5.42 -4.54
CA GLN A 96 -20.26 4.86 -5.14
C GLN A 96 -20.48 4.19 -6.51
N GLY A 97 -21.71 4.09 -6.99
CA GLY A 97 -22.00 3.43 -8.27
C GLY A 97 -21.61 1.93 -8.31
N GLY A 98 -21.48 1.28 -7.14
CA GLY A 98 -21.17 -0.14 -7.00
C GLY A 98 -19.69 -0.51 -7.09
N GLY A 99 -18.79 0.44 -7.31
CA GLY A 99 -17.33 0.24 -7.26
C GLY A 99 -16.81 0.18 -5.83
N ALA A 100 -15.73 -0.58 -5.60
CA ALA A 100 -14.99 -0.47 -4.36
C ALA A 100 -14.26 0.88 -4.31
N PRO A 101 -14.26 1.60 -3.17
CA PRO A 101 -13.52 2.84 -3.07
C PRO A 101 -12.01 2.55 -3.16
N GLU A 102 -11.33 3.23 -4.06
CA GLU A 102 -9.87 3.23 -4.09
C GLU A 102 -9.34 4.26 -3.10
N VAL A 103 -8.40 3.83 -2.26
CA VAL A 103 -7.64 4.73 -1.41
C VAL A 103 -6.49 5.28 -2.22
N CYS A 104 -6.65 6.49 -2.75
CA CYS A 104 -5.59 7.18 -3.48
C CYS A 104 -4.92 8.22 -2.59
N LEU A 105 -3.59 8.27 -2.63
CA LEU A 105 -2.80 9.37 -2.08
C LEU A 105 -2.51 10.37 -3.20
N GLU A 106 -2.96 11.60 -3.03
CA GLU A 106 -2.59 12.70 -3.92
C GLU A 106 -1.17 13.18 -3.55
N ILE A 107 -0.25 13.03 -4.47
CA ILE A 107 1.16 13.40 -4.29
C ILE A 107 1.38 14.78 -4.94
N ASP A 108 1.81 15.76 -4.14
CA ASP A 108 2.07 17.12 -4.62
C ASP A 108 3.37 17.19 -5.45
N ALA A 109 4.41 16.45 -5.06
CA ALA A 109 5.67 16.44 -5.80
C ALA A 109 6.47 15.15 -5.66
N ALA A 110 7.08 14.71 -6.77
CA ALA A 110 8.05 13.63 -6.79
C ALA A 110 9.48 14.17 -6.63
N LEU A 111 10.27 13.58 -5.73
CA LEU A 111 11.69 13.92 -5.56
C LEU A 111 12.52 13.29 -6.68
N THR A 112 12.64 13.99 -7.81
CA THR A 112 13.46 13.56 -8.96
C THR A 112 14.95 13.75 -8.71
N CYS A 113 15.33 14.76 -7.92
CA CYS A 113 16.70 15.09 -7.53
C CYS A 113 16.86 15.04 -6.00
N PRO A 114 16.96 13.84 -5.39
CA PRO A 114 17.00 13.69 -3.93
C PRO A 114 18.18 14.41 -3.26
N SER A 115 19.29 14.59 -3.97
CA SER A 115 20.48 15.31 -3.48
C SER A 115 20.23 16.80 -3.20
N ARG A 116 19.15 17.38 -3.73
CA ARG A 116 18.76 18.77 -3.49
C ARG A 116 17.92 18.97 -2.22
N VAL A 117 17.50 17.89 -1.55
CA VAL A 117 16.74 18.00 -0.30
C VAL A 117 17.69 18.28 0.86
N THR A 118 17.88 19.55 1.16
CA THR A 118 18.75 20.06 2.23
C THR A 118 17.91 20.63 3.39
N LEU A 119 18.55 20.91 4.52
CA LEU A 119 17.88 21.57 5.65
C LEU A 119 17.26 22.90 5.22
N THR A 120 17.97 23.72 4.46
CA THR A 120 17.49 25.03 4.00
C THR A 120 16.23 24.92 3.15
N GLU A 121 16.16 23.93 2.24
CA GLU A 121 15.00 23.74 1.39
C GLU A 121 13.79 23.21 2.17
N VAL A 122 14.03 22.34 3.17
CA VAL A 122 12.94 21.89 4.04
C VAL A 122 12.47 23.03 4.97
N GLU A 123 13.35 23.90 5.45
CA GLU A 123 12.95 25.10 6.19
C GLU A 123 12.10 26.04 5.34
N ALA A 124 12.43 26.20 4.06
CA ALA A 124 11.68 27.05 3.15
C ALA A 124 10.22 26.58 2.93
N LEU A 125 9.91 25.29 3.16
CA LEU A 125 8.53 24.81 3.15
C LEU A 125 7.67 25.47 4.23
N GLY A 126 8.27 25.98 5.29
CA GLY A 126 7.58 26.76 6.33
C GLY A 126 6.91 28.03 5.80
N MET A 127 7.32 28.55 4.63
CA MET A 127 6.64 29.69 3.98
C MET A 127 5.24 29.33 3.46
N LEU A 128 4.92 28.05 3.35
CA LEU A 128 3.58 27.57 2.96
C LEU A 128 2.63 27.45 4.15
N GLU A 129 3.11 27.63 5.37
CA GLU A 129 2.27 27.59 6.59
C GLU A 129 1.40 28.87 6.72
N PRO A 130 0.25 28.79 7.43
CA PRO A 130 -0.25 27.65 8.21
C PRO A 130 -0.94 26.59 7.35
N TYR A 131 -0.67 25.32 7.61
CA TYR A 131 -1.39 24.21 6.99
C TYR A 131 -2.76 23.97 7.65
N GLY A 132 -3.74 23.54 6.87
CA GLY A 132 -5.09 23.26 7.35
C GLY A 132 -6.08 23.02 6.22
N ALA A 133 -7.36 23.26 6.50
CA ALA A 133 -8.42 23.15 5.50
C ALA A 133 -8.19 24.12 4.33
N GLY A 134 -8.12 23.59 3.10
CA GLY A 134 -7.82 24.39 1.90
C GLY A 134 -6.34 24.71 1.66
N ASN A 135 -5.43 24.32 2.58
CA ASN A 135 -3.98 24.42 2.42
C ASN A 135 -3.31 23.21 3.07
N ALA A 136 -3.37 22.07 2.40
CA ALA A 136 -2.80 20.83 2.91
C ALA A 136 -1.26 20.89 2.96
N ARG A 137 -0.66 20.20 3.94
CA ARG A 137 0.78 20.03 3.99
C ARG A 137 1.25 19.26 2.76
N PRO A 138 2.29 19.73 2.03
CA PRO A 138 2.76 19.08 0.81
C PRO A 138 3.21 17.63 1.06
N LEU A 139 2.64 16.70 0.31
CA LEU A 139 2.99 15.29 0.31
C LEU A 139 3.98 14.99 -0.83
N PHE A 140 5.13 14.47 -0.47
CA PHE A 140 6.18 14.13 -1.41
C PHE A 140 6.25 12.63 -1.65
N CYS A 141 6.79 12.21 -2.80
CA CYS A 141 7.15 10.82 -3.03
C CYS A 141 8.60 10.65 -3.50
N LEU A 142 9.17 9.49 -3.17
CA LEU A 142 10.46 9.02 -3.67
C LEU A 142 10.24 7.65 -4.32
N MET A 143 10.28 7.63 -5.66
CA MET A 143 10.05 6.43 -6.45
C MET A 143 11.34 5.62 -6.60
N GLY A 144 11.25 4.28 -6.52
CA GLY A 144 12.38 3.38 -6.79
C GLY A 144 13.57 3.54 -5.85
N ALA A 145 13.34 3.94 -4.61
CA ALA A 145 14.36 3.97 -3.56
C ALA A 145 14.67 2.56 -3.06
N THR A 146 15.85 2.36 -2.47
CA THR A 146 16.18 1.13 -1.75
C THR A 146 15.91 1.32 -0.26
N LEU A 147 15.16 0.42 0.34
CA LEU A 147 14.96 0.36 1.79
C LEU A 147 16.15 -0.35 2.43
N GLU A 148 17.16 0.40 2.89
CA GLU A 148 18.39 -0.18 3.43
C GLU A 148 18.20 -0.79 4.81
N ARG A 149 17.39 -0.14 5.64
CA ARG A 149 17.19 -0.54 7.03
C ARG A 149 15.76 -0.32 7.47
N LEU A 150 15.25 -1.26 8.26
CA LEU A 150 13.98 -1.18 8.95
C LEU A 150 14.19 -1.59 10.41
N GLN A 151 13.81 -0.74 11.33
CA GLN A 151 13.99 -0.99 12.77
C GLN A 151 12.73 -0.60 13.53
N SER A 152 12.24 -1.50 14.38
CA SER A 152 11.15 -1.21 15.28
C SER A 152 11.58 -0.28 16.42
N VAL A 153 10.73 0.68 16.77
CA VAL A 153 10.92 1.61 17.87
C VAL A 153 9.61 1.82 18.65
N GLY A 154 9.70 2.37 19.86
CA GLY A 154 8.53 2.68 20.66
C GLY A 154 7.67 1.45 21.01
N GLN A 155 8.27 0.37 21.52
CA GLN A 155 7.58 -0.87 21.89
C GLN A 155 6.85 -1.53 20.70
N ASN A 156 7.50 -1.62 19.55
CA ASN A 156 6.99 -2.16 18.29
C ASN A 156 5.78 -1.39 17.70
N ARG A 157 5.57 -0.14 18.08
CA ARG A 157 4.45 0.66 17.57
C ARG A 157 4.81 1.58 16.40
N HIS A 158 6.09 1.75 16.11
CA HIS A 158 6.58 2.63 15.05
C HIS A 158 7.79 1.98 14.37
N LEU A 159 8.05 2.38 13.12
CA LEU A 159 9.23 1.94 12.37
C LEU A 159 10.15 3.12 12.09
N LYS A 160 11.43 2.95 12.41
CA LYS A 160 12.49 3.80 11.88
C LYS A 160 13.09 3.10 10.66
N LEU A 161 13.24 3.84 9.58
CA LEU A 161 13.73 3.30 8.32
C LEU A 161 14.81 4.18 7.71
N ARG A 162 15.59 3.61 6.79
CA ARG A 162 16.55 4.34 5.97
C ARG A 162 16.31 4.01 4.51
N LEU A 163 16.08 5.05 3.71
CA LEU A 163 15.94 4.97 2.26
C LEU A 163 17.17 5.53 1.59
N SER A 164 17.62 4.89 0.50
CA SER A 164 18.66 5.45 -0.37
C SER A 164 18.19 5.53 -1.82
N LYS A 165 18.65 6.55 -2.54
CA LYS A 165 18.48 6.69 -3.98
C LYS A 165 19.67 7.45 -4.57
N GLY A 166 20.43 6.78 -5.43
CA GLY A 166 21.73 7.28 -5.90
C GLY A 166 22.69 7.46 -4.72
N SER A 167 23.29 8.64 -4.57
CA SER A 167 24.18 9.01 -3.46
C SER A 167 23.44 9.54 -2.23
N SER A 168 22.13 9.73 -2.30
CA SER A 168 21.34 10.35 -1.21
C SER A 168 20.78 9.29 -0.27
N GLN A 169 20.81 9.59 1.03
CA GLN A 169 20.24 8.75 2.08
C GLN A 169 19.31 9.60 2.96
N PHE A 170 18.19 9.03 3.37
CA PHE A 170 17.21 9.66 4.24
C PHE A 170 16.80 8.73 5.37
N ASP A 171 16.82 9.26 6.58
CA ASP A 171 16.18 8.61 7.72
C ASP A 171 14.68 8.95 7.72
N GLY A 172 13.84 7.95 7.98
CA GLY A 172 12.39 8.11 8.06
C GLY A 172 11.83 7.53 9.34
N ILE A 173 10.66 8.04 9.71
CA ILE A 173 9.84 7.52 10.81
C ILE A 173 8.44 7.21 10.28
N PHE A 174 7.95 6.01 10.55
CA PHE A 174 6.61 5.57 10.19
C PHE A 174 5.83 5.32 11.47
N PHE A 175 4.96 6.26 11.82
CA PHE A 175 4.17 6.17 13.04
C PHE A 175 3.04 5.16 12.92
N SER A 176 2.73 4.46 14.00
CA SER A 176 1.62 3.51 14.12
C SER A 176 1.66 2.33 13.14
N VAL A 177 2.86 1.97 12.68
CA VAL A 177 3.13 0.78 11.85
C VAL A 177 4.11 -0.12 12.58
N SER A 178 3.79 -1.41 12.66
CA SER A 178 4.67 -2.45 13.22
C SER A 178 5.42 -3.20 12.11
N PRO A 179 6.50 -3.92 12.43
CA PRO A 179 7.19 -4.76 11.42
C PRO A 179 6.26 -5.74 10.72
N ASP A 180 5.30 -6.34 11.44
CA ASP A 180 4.37 -7.35 10.92
C ASP A 180 3.33 -6.77 9.95
N THR A 181 3.08 -5.46 10.02
CA THR A 181 2.12 -4.77 9.15
C THR A 181 2.77 -3.98 8.03
N CYS A 182 4.11 -3.91 8.00
CA CYS A 182 4.83 -3.23 6.94
C CYS A 182 4.85 -4.09 5.67
N PRO A 183 4.42 -3.57 4.50
CA PRO A 183 4.32 -4.36 3.27
C PRO A 183 5.66 -4.62 2.59
N VAL A 184 6.77 -4.09 3.13
CA VAL A 184 8.10 -4.15 2.52
C VAL A 184 9.16 -4.56 3.53
N ALA A 185 10.23 -5.21 3.07
CA ALA A 185 11.36 -5.64 3.87
C ALA A 185 12.63 -4.85 3.54
N ALA A 186 13.62 -4.87 4.43
CA ALA A 186 14.94 -4.32 4.13
C ALA A 186 15.56 -5.00 2.90
N GLY A 187 16.23 -4.24 2.05
CA GLY A 187 16.76 -4.66 0.77
C GLY A 187 15.79 -4.46 -0.41
N SER A 188 14.49 -4.23 -0.15
CA SER A 188 13.48 -4.04 -1.20
C SER A 188 13.63 -2.70 -1.91
N ARG A 189 13.28 -2.66 -3.20
CA ARG A 189 12.99 -1.41 -3.92
C ARG A 189 11.56 -0.96 -3.62
N VAL A 190 11.42 0.30 -3.25
CA VAL A 190 10.16 0.85 -2.75
C VAL A 190 9.83 2.20 -3.38
N ASP A 191 8.54 2.49 -3.46
CA ASP A 191 8.01 3.83 -3.63
C ASP A 191 7.48 4.28 -2.27
N ALA A 192 7.90 5.46 -1.84
CA ALA A 192 7.62 5.99 -0.51
C ALA A 192 6.90 7.33 -0.61
N ALA A 193 5.80 7.49 0.13
CA ALA A 193 5.11 8.77 0.30
C ALA A 193 5.34 9.31 1.72
N PHE A 194 5.68 10.59 1.85
CA PHE A 194 6.10 11.18 3.12
C PHE A 194 5.98 12.70 3.14
N TYR A 195 5.92 13.23 4.34
CA TYR A 195 6.16 14.65 4.59
C TYR A 195 7.63 14.88 4.92
N LEU A 196 8.21 15.97 4.42
CA LEU A 196 9.52 16.44 4.82
C LEU A 196 9.43 17.20 6.15
N GLN A 197 10.30 16.86 7.08
CA GLN A 197 10.40 17.55 8.37
C GLN A 197 11.85 17.66 8.82
N ILE A 198 12.11 18.59 9.73
CA ILE A 198 13.39 18.71 10.41
C ILE A 198 13.26 18.02 11.76
N ASN A 199 14.11 17.03 11.98
CA ASN A 199 14.27 16.39 13.27
C ASN A 199 15.42 17.06 14.02
N GLU A 200 15.14 17.54 15.23
CA GLU A 200 16.14 18.09 16.12
C GLU A 200 16.35 17.15 17.31
N PHE A 201 17.55 16.63 17.42
CA PHE A 201 17.92 15.75 18.52
C PHE A 201 19.31 16.07 19.05
N ARG A 202 19.41 16.42 20.33
CA ARG A 202 20.66 16.79 21.03
C ARG A 202 21.44 17.90 20.30
N GLY A 203 20.73 18.89 19.78
CA GLY A 203 21.30 20.02 19.04
C GLY A 203 21.66 19.72 17.57
N ASN A 204 21.54 18.49 17.12
CA ASN A 204 21.74 18.14 15.72
C ASN A 204 20.40 18.21 14.96
N ARG A 205 20.40 18.97 13.86
CA ARG A 205 19.24 19.14 12.97
C ARG A 205 19.46 18.33 11.70
N THR A 206 18.52 17.49 11.35
CA THR A 206 18.59 16.64 10.15
C THR A 206 17.24 16.60 9.45
N VAL A 207 17.26 16.45 8.13
CA VAL A 207 16.05 16.18 7.37
C VAL A 207 15.59 14.75 7.70
N GLN A 208 14.31 14.62 8.00
CA GLN A 208 13.67 13.34 8.28
C GLN A 208 12.39 13.20 7.47
N LEU A 209 12.14 12.01 6.95
CA LEU A 209 10.90 11.67 6.26
C LEU A 209 9.86 11.20 7.29
N GLN A 210 8.76 11.93 7.44
CA GLN A 210 7.60 11.43 8.15
C GLN A 210 6.75 10.62 7.17
N MET A 211 6.87 9.30 7.26
CA MET A 211 6.23 8.38 6.32
C MET A 211 4.71 8.44 6.42
N VAL A 212 4.04 8.43 5.28
CA VAL A 212 2.60 8.31 5.12
C VAL A 212 2.24 6.95 4.56
N ASP A 213 2.99 6.50 3.53
CA ASP A 213 2.81 5.18 2.93
C ASP A 213 4.12 4.67 2.31
N ILE A 214 4.22 3.35 2.13
CA ILE A 214 5.33 2.69 1.45
C ILE A 214 4.82 1.43 0.75
N ARG A 215 5.26 1.21 -0.49
CA ARG A 215 4.89 0.04 -1.27
C ARG A 215 6.08 -0.51 -2.05
N PRO A 216 6.06 -1.77 -2.50
CA PRO A 216 7.02 -2.26 -3.48
C PRO A 216 7.01 -1.38 -4.74
N SER A 217 8.20 -1.00 -5.22
CA SER A 217 8.29 -0.10 -6.37
C SER A 217 7.95 -0.81 -7.67
N LEU A 218 7.15 -0.15 -8.50
CA LEU A 218 6.91 -0.55 -9.90
C LEU A 218 7.95 0.04 -10.86
N THR A 219 8.85 0.91 -10.38
CA THR A 219 9.92 1.50 -11.21
C THR A 219 10.96 0.47 -11.56
N VAL A 220 11.23 0.29 -12.84
CA VAL A 220 12.29 -0.59 -13.36
C VAL A 220 13.65 0.06 -13.14
N SER A 221 14.65 -0.69 -12.67
CA SER A 221 16.04 -0.22 -12.66
C SER A 221 16.68 -0.44 -14.04
N THR A 222 17.74 0.30 -14.38
CA THR A 222 18.47 0.12 -15.63
C THR A 222 18.89 -1.34 -15.83
N ARG A 223 19.37 -2.01 -14.77
CA ARG A 223 19.78 -3.42 -14.84
C ARG A 223 18.59 -4.36 -15.06
N GLU A 224 17.47 -4.12 -14.41
CA GLU A 224 16.25 -4.91 -14.61
C GLU A 224 15.70 -4.71 -16.01
N ASP A 225 15.74 -3.46 -16.54
CA ASP A 225 15.34 -3.14 -17.90
C ASP A 225 16.19 -3.88 -18.94
N GLU A 226 17.51 -3.86 -18.76
CA GLU A 226 18.45 -4.67 -19.59
C GLU A 226 18.12 -6.16 -19.54
N CYS A 227 17.81 -6.70 -18.35
CA CYS A 227 17.41 -8.09 -18.17
C CYS A 227 16.11 -8.43 -18.89
N LEU A 228 15.07 -7.58 -18.74
CA LEU A 228 13.78 -7.79 -19.40
C LEU A 228 13.90 -7.67 -20.92
N HIS A 229 14.70 -6.71 -21.41
CA HIS A 229 14.97 -6.56 -22.84
C HIS A 229 15.70 -7.78 -23.42
N LEU A 230 16.66 -8.35 -22.68
CA LEU A 230 17.35 -9.58 -23.10
C LEU A 230 16.39 -10.78 -23.14
N LEU A 231 15.52 -10.91 -22.13
CA LEU A 231 14.46 -11.93 -22.11
C LEU A 231 13.52 -11.78 -23.33
N GLU A 232 13.06 -10.56 -23.60
CA GLU A 232 12.17 -10.29 -24.73
C GLU A 232 12.80 -10.67 -26.07
N ARG A 233 14.07 -10.33 -26.30
CA ARG A 233 14.85 -10.77 -27.48
C ARG A 233 14.89 -12.29 -27.59
N CYS A 234 15.11 -12.98 -26.46
CA CYS A 234 15.12 -14.45 -26.43
C CYS A 234 13.76 -15.02 -26.85
N LEU A 235 12.67 -14.50 -26.28
CA LEU A 235 11.30 -14.98 -26.56
C LEU A 235 10.86 -14.71 -27.99
N ARG A 236 11.38 -13.65 -28.64
CA ARG A 236 11.16 -13.37 -30.07
C ARG A 236 11.96 -14.30 -31.00
N GLY A 237 12.90 -15.08 -30.47
CA GLY A 237 13.79 -15.94 -31.24
C GLY A 237 14.98 -15.21 -31.84
N ASP A 238 15.34 -14.04 -31.35
CA ASP A 238 16.53 -13.31 -31.80
C ASP A 238 17.81 -14.09 -31.50
N ARG A 239 18.82 -13.93 -32.39
CA ARG A 239 20.12 -14.53 -32.15
C ARG A 239 20.81 -13.86 -30.98
N LEU A 240 21.10 -14.64 -29.93
CA LEU A 240 21.83 -14.19 -28.74
C LEU A 240 23.31 -14.51 -28.86
N LEU A 241 24.17 -13.67 -28.29
CA LEU A 241 25.57 -13.98 -28.11
C LEU A 241 25.77 -15.08 -27.06
N PRO A 242 26.82 -15.91 -27.12
CA PRO A 242 27.06 -16.98 -26.14
C PRO A 242 27.09 -16.48 -24.68
N LYS A 243 27.61 -15.27 -24.47
CA LYS A 243 27.64 -14.63 -23.14
C LYS A 243 26.22 -14.25 -22.67
N GLU A 244 25.40 -13.70 -23.54
CA GLU A 244 24.00 -13.35 -23.24
C GLU A 244 23.20 -14.61 -22.90
N ALA A 245 23.35 -15.68 -23.68
CA ALA A 245 22.70 -16.97 -23.40
C ALA A 245 23.12 -17.55 -22.06
N GLY A 246 24.42 -17.42 -21.68
CA GLY A 246 24.93 -17.86 -20.39
C GLY A 246 24.30 -17.12 -19.17
N HIS A 247 23.90 -15.86 -19.35
CA HIS A 247 23.17 -15.11 -18.31
C HIS A 247 21.71 -15.58 -18.15
N LEU A 248 21.05 -15.98 -19.24
CA LEU A 248 19.65 -16.44 -19.24
C LEU A 248 19.48 -17.83 -18.62
N LEU A 249 20.39 -18.76 -18.93
CA LEU A 249 20.23 -20.18 -18.58
C LEU A 249 20.36 -20.40 -17.07
N PRO A 250 19.30 -20.84 -16.37
CA PRO A 250 19.36 -21.18 -14.96
C PRO A 250 20.07 -22.52 -14.76
N SER A 251 20.66 -22.69 -13.60
CA SER A 251 21.10 -24.01 -13.16
C SER A 251 19.91 -24.86 -12.71
N ARG A 252 20.05 -26.18 -12.68
CA ARG A 252 19.03 -27.07 -12.13
C ARG A 252 18.64 -26.67 -10.68
N SER A 253 19.64 -26.31 -9.88
CA SER A 253 19.41 -25.86 -8.50
C SER A 253 18.49 -24.62 -8.45
N GLN A 254 18.71 -23.65 -9.33
CA GLN A 254 17.87 -22.44 -9.40
C GLN A 254 16.43 -22.74 -9.84
N CYS A 255 16.23 -23.67 -10.79
CA CYS A 255 14.90 -24.12 -11.16
C CYS A 255 14.16 -24.74 -9.97
N VAL A 256 14.85 -25.59 -9.18
CA VAL A 256 14.29 -26.21 -7.97
C VAL A 256 13.95 -25.15 -6.91
N GLN A 257 14.88 -24.22 -6.66
CA GLN A 257 14.66 -23.14 -5.70
C GLN A 257 13.45 -22.29 -6.08
N LEU A 258 13.34 -21.92 -7.37
CA LEU A 258 12.20 -21.13 -7.86
C LEU A 258 10.88 -21.90 -7.74
N TRP A 259 10.88 -23.18 -8.13
CA TRP A 259 9.67 -23.99 -8.02
C TRP A 259 9.16 -24.07 -6.58
N ARG A 260 10.04 -24.35 -5.62
CA ARG A 260 9.70 -24.34 -4.19
C ARG A 260 9.20 -22.97 -3.71
N ALA A 261 9.82 -21.90 -4.22
CA ALA A 261 9.36 -20.54 -3.91
C ALA A 261 7.94 -20.31 -4.43
N LEU A 262 7.61 -20.77 -5.65
CA LEU A 262 6.28 -20.69 -6.23
C LEU A 262 5.24 -21.50 -5.46
N GLU A 263 5.56 -22.75 -5.08
CA GLU A 263 4.68 -23.59 -4.24
C GLU A 263 4.33 -22.93 -2.90
N HIS A 264 5.23 -22.10 -2.38
CA HIS A 264 5.04 -21.37 -1.12
C HIS A 264 4.30 -20.04 -1.30
N THR A 265 4.42 -19.41 -2.45
CA THR A 265 3.91 -18.06 -2.72
C THR A 265 2.56 -18.09 -3.44
N VAL A 266 2.29 -19.10 -4.28
CA VAL A 266 1.08 -19.21 -5.09
C VAL A 266 0.07 -20.16 -4.40
N PRO A 267 -1.07 -19.65 -3.91
CA PRO A 267 -2.10 -20.50 -3.33
C PRO A 267 -2.79 -21.37 -4.38
N PRO A 268 -3.52 -22.44 -3.96
CA PRO A 268 -4.17 -23.37 -4.90
C PRO A 268 -5.16 -22.71 -5.87
N GLU A 269 -5.80 -21.62 -5.46
CA GLU A 269 -6.72 -20.83 -6.28
C GLU A 269 -6.01 -19.91 -7.28
N GLY A 270 -4.68 -19.82 -7.22
CA GLY A 270 -3.86 -18.91 -8.03
C GLY A 270 -3.53 -17.61 -7.32
N LEU A 271 -2.54 -16.90 -7.85
CA LEU A 271 -2.06 -15.60 -7.36
C LEU A 271 -2.20 -14.56 -8.47
N THR A 272 -2.76 -13.40 -8.12
CA THR A 272 -2.69 -12.20 -8.97
C THR A 272 -1.90 -11.13 -8.22
N ALA A 273 -0.82 -10.63 -8.82
CA ALA A 273 0.09 -9.67 -8.19
C ALA A 273 0.72 -8.73 -9.23
N CYS A 274 1.35 -7.65 -8.76
CA CYS A 274 2.19 -6.82 -9.62
C CYS A 274 3.43 -7.59 -10.09
N TYR A 275 3.70 -7.56 -11.38
CA TYR A 275 4.77 -8.38 -12.02
C TYR A 275 6.15 -8.13 -11.45
N LEU A 276 6.62 -6.88 -11.44
CA LEU A 276 7.98 -6.56 -10.98
C LEU A 276 8.22 -6.84 -9.50
N PRO A 277 7.33 -6.46 -8.58
CA PRO A 277 7.44 -6.84 -7.16
C PRO A 277 7.51 -8.35 -6.96
N LEU A 278 6.64 -9.12 -7.60
CA LEU A 278 6.64 -10.58 -7.51
C LEU A 278 7.93 -11.17 -8.06
N LEU A 279 8.41 -10.67 -9.21
CA LEU A 279 9.65 -11.12 -9.83
C LEU A 279 10.86 -10.87 -8.90
N ARG A 280 10.90 -9.71 -8.23
CA ARG A 280 11.93 -9.37 -7.24
C ARG A 280 11.88 -10.27 -6.01
N GLU A 281 10.67 -10.51 -5.49
CA GLU A 281 10.46 -11.40 -4.35
C GLU A 281 10.95 -12.82 -4.64
N LEU A 282 10.55 -13.38 -5.77
CA LEU A 282 10.95 -14.72 -6.19
C LEU A 282 12.46 -14.78 -6.44
N SER A 283 13.03 -13.77 -7.11
CA SER A 283 14.47 -13.72 -7.41
C SER A 283 15.35 -13.59 -6.17
N ALA A 284 14.87 -12.95 -5.11
CA ALA A 284 15.58 -12.86 -3.83
C ALA A 284 15.78 -14.22 -3.13
N ARG A 285 15.04 -15.26 -3.56
CA ARG A 285 15.14 -16.63 -3.03
C ARG A 285 16.06 -17.51 -3.88
N LEU A 286 16.61 -17.00 -4.98
CA LEU A 286 17.54 -17.71 -5.85
C LEU A 286 18.98 -17.34 -5.52
N GLU A 287 19.82 -18.35 -5.37
CA GLU A 287 21.26 -18.17 -5.21
C GLU A 287 21.96 -18.20 -6.56
N GLY A 288 23.10 -17.50 -6.65
CA GLY A 288 23.98 -17.51 -7.82
C GLY A 288 23.85 -16.26 -8.70
N ALA A 289 24.28 -16.37 -9.96
CA ALA A 289 24.35 -15.26 -10.90
C ALA A 289 22.98 -14.91 -11.48
N ASP A 290 22.74 -13.62 -11.72
CA ASP A 290 21.59 -13.05 -12.43
C ASP A 290 20.22 -13.58 -11.97
N PRO A 291 19.92 -13.58 -10.65
CA PRO A 291 18.70 -14.22 -10.15
C PRO A 291 17.42 -13.60 -10.73
N PHE A 292 17.38 -12.29 -10.97
CA PHE A 292 16.22 -11.61 -11.55
C PHE A 292 15.92 -12.09 -12.97
N LEU A 293 16.94 -12.09 -13.86
CA LEU A 293 16.80 -12.53 -15.24
C LEU A 293 16.42 -14.02 -15.32
N ARG A 294 17.07 -14.86 -14.51
CA ARG A 294 16.82 -16.29 -14.48
C ARG A 294 15.47 -16.65 -13.92
N THR A 295 14.96 -15.89 -12.94
CA THR A 295 13.58 -16.04 -12.46
C THR A 295 12.58 -15.75 -13.57
N ALA A 296 12.74 -14.62 -14.28
CA ALA A 296 11.88 -14.26 -15.38
C ALA A 296 11.89 -15.31 -16.50
N PHE A 297 13.07 -15.80 -16.87
CA PHE A 297 13.23 -16.86 -17.87
C PHE A 297 12.62 -18.20 -17.43
N CYS A 298 12.83 -18.62 -16.18
CA CYS A 298 12.23 -19.85 -15.64
C CYS A 298 10.72 -19.82 -15.65
N LEU A 299 10.09 -18.69 -15.32
CA LEU A 299 8.62 -18.56 -15.37
C LEU A 299 8.10 -18.85 -16.78
N GLU A 300 8.76 -18.34 -17.82
CA GLU A 300 8.40 -18.62 -19.21
C GLU A 300 8.62 -20.08 -19.58
N VAL A 301 9.74 -20.69 -19.17
CA VAL A 301 9.99 -22.12 -19.36
C VAL A 301 8.93 -22.98 -18.67
N PHE A 302 8.57 -22.67 -17.44
CA PHE A 302 7.53 -23.38 -16.70
C PHE A 302 6.15 -23.23 -17.36
N ARG A 303 5.85 -22.08 -17.93
CA ARG A 303 4.65 -21.84 -18.72
C ARG A 303 4.64 -22.72 -19.98
N GLU A 304 5.72 -22.73 -20.76
CA GLU A 304 5.84 -23.55 -21.98
C GLU A 304 5.73 -25.06 -21.67
N ARG A 305 6.26 -25.48 -20.53
CA ARG A 305 6.17 -26.87 -20.05
C ARG A 305 4.83 -27.20 -19.39
N GLN A 306 3.89 -26.24 -19.39
CA GLN A 306 2.54 -26.41 -18.79
C GLN A 306 2.55 -26.75 -17.29
N LEU A 307 3.61 -26.40 -16.57
CA LEU A 307 3.71 -26.56 -15.14
C LEU A 307 2.94 -25.49 -14.37
N LEU A 308 2.77 -24.33 -15.01
CA LEU A 308 1.94 -23.23 -14.52
C LEU A 308 1.24 -22.54 -15.70
N THR A 309 0.15 -21.86 -15.40
CA THR A 309 -0.44 -20.87 -16.30
C THR A 309 0.03 -19.49 -15.87
N LEU A 310 0.34 -18.65 -16.85
CA LEU A 310 0.81 -17.29 -16.63
C LEU A 310 0.09 -16.37 -17.62
N ARG A 311 -0.58 -15.34 -17.09
CA ARG A 311 -1.21 -14.29 -17.89
C ARG A 311 -0.75 -12.94 -17.34
N GLN A 312 -0.28 -12.09 -18.23
CA GLN A 312 0.13 -10.73 -17.89
C GLN A 312 -0.81 -9.73 -18.56
N GLU A 313 -1.33 -8.79 -17.78
CA GLU A 313 -2.17 -7.68 -18.23
C GLU A 313 -1.59 -6.38 -17.64
N GLY A 314 -0.91 -5.59 -18.47
CA GLY A 314 -0.17 -4.41 -18.03
C GLY A 314 0.90 -4.76 -16.99
N ASP A 315 0.82 -4.13 -15.83
CA ASP A 315 1.76 -4.34 -14.71
C ASP A 315 1.38 -5.53 -13.81
N THR A 316 0.26 -6.20 -14.08
CA THR A 316 -0.27 -7.29 -13.26
C THR A 316 -0.03 -8.64 -13.93
N ILE A 317 0.31 -9.64 -13.12
CA ILE A 317 0.48 -11.03 -13.54
C ILE A 317 -0.43 -11.95 -12.72
N SER A 318 -1.07 -12.91 -13.40
CA SER A 318 -1.83 -13.99 -12.77
C SER A 318 -1.13 -15.31 -12.99
N ILE A 319 -0.85 -16.05 -11.93
CA ILE A 319 -0.14 -17.34 -11.94
C ILE A 319 -1.01 -18.39 -11.24
N THR A 320 -1.14 -19.56 -11.87
CA THR A 320 -1.75 -20.76 -11.24
C THR A 320 -0.87 -21.96 -11.52
N LEU A 321 -0.54 -22.73 -10.50
CA LEU A 321 0.22 -23.97 -10.63
C LEU A 321 -0.71 -25.09 -11.12
N THR A 322 -0.29 -25.85 -12.14
CA THR A 322 -1.16 -26.87 -12.78
C THR A 322 -1.12 -28.22 -12.06
N GLY A 323 -0.25 -28.41 -11.09
CA GLY A 323 -0.12 -29.68 -10.36
C GLY A 323 0.38 -30.87 -11.16
N GLN A 324 0.67 -30.69 -12.46
CA GLN A 324 1.20 -31.76 -13.32
C GLN A 324 2.72 -31.62 -13.45
N GLY A 325 3.47 -32.64 -13.08
CA GLY A 325 4.78 -32.86 -13.63
C GLY A 325 6.00 -32.39 -12.86
N THR A 326 5.97 -32.38 -11.53
CA THR A 326 7.22 -32.17 -10.74
C THR A 326 8.28 -33.29 -10.92
N THR A 327 7.86 -34.45 -11.37
CA THR A 327 8.75 -35.63 -11.58
C THR A 327 9.60 -35.57 -12.85
N GLU A 328 9.23 -34.79 -13.87
CA GLU A 328 9.99 -34.71 -15.14
C GLU A 328 10.97 -33.49 -15.20
N LEU A 329 10.88 -32.56 -14.26
CA LEU A 329 11.82 -31.42 -14.17
C LEU A 329 13.12 -31.79 -13.45
N PHE A 330 13.16 -32.90 -12.79
CA PHE A 330 14.23 -33.35 -11.92
C PHE A 330 14.67 -34.77 -12.35
#